data_af112724342fe5f1f2be945a112a8b55
#
_entry.id   af112724342fe5f1f2be945a112a8b55
#
_cell.length_a   1.000
_cell.length_b   1.000
_cell.length_c   1.000
_cell.angle_alpha   90.00
_cell.angle_beta   90.00
_cell.angle_gamma   90.00
#
_symmetry.space_group_name_H-M   'P 1'
#
loop_
_entity.id
_entity.type
_entity.pdbx_description
1 polymer ?
#
loop_
_entity_poly.entity_id
_entity_poly.type
_entity_poly.pdbx_seq_one_letter_code
_entity_poly.pdbx_strand_id
1 'polypeptide(L)'
;MIISAALLLLSYVSTYVNPAKAWFMTIFGLLFAPLLLCNFLLFIWAILRKSKALVIPFLALLPTVFMAGKFFRFTDGGDMDAESGVKILTYNVGRFALAQNSRFSSWEECADSAMAFMKSRNADIICIQEFYMDNPEKVRSYLSSKMPGYDIKY
;
A
#
# COMPACT_ATOMS: atom_id res chain seq x y z
N MET A 1 -21.71 6.45 20.27
CA MET A 1 -22.24 5.63 19.18
C MET A 1 -22.54 6.41 17.90
N ILE A 2 -23.45 7.41 17.92
CA ILE A 2 -23.81 8.18 16.69
C ILE A 2 -22.59 8.86 16.06
N ILE A 3 -21.79 9.57 16.84
CA ILE A 3 -20.59 10.27 16.33
C ILE A 3 -19.60 9.26 15.73
N SER A 4 -19.34 8.15 16.42
CA SER A 4 -18.42 7.11 15.92
C SER A 4 -18.94 6.48 14.62
N ALA A 5 -20.25 6.22 14.53
CA ALA A 5 -20.89 5.72 13.31
C ALA A 5 -20.79 6.73 12.15
N ALA A 6 -21.04 8.01 12.41
CA ALA A 6 -20.93 9.07 11.40
C ALA A 6 -19.48 9.21 10.89
N LEU A 7 -18.48 9.15 11.78
CA LEU A 7 -17.08 9.20 11.41
C LEU A 7 -16.67 7.97 10.57
N LEU A 8 -17.18 6.78 10.90
CA LEU A 8 -16.94 5.57 10.09
C LEU A 8 -17.58 5.71 8.70
N LEU A 9 -18.80 6.24 8.60
CA LEU A 9 -19.43 6.50 7.31
C LEU A 9 -18.64 7.52 6.48
N LEU A 10 -18.12 8.58 7.10
CA LEU A 10 -17.21 9.53 6.43
C LEU A 10 -15.95 8.87 5.92
N SER A 11 -15.39 7.91 6.65
CA SER A 11 -14.20 7.18 6.21
C SER A 11 -14.46 6.33 4.94
N TYR A 12 -15.65 5.77 4.78
CA TYR A 12 -16.02 5.10 3.51
C TYR A 12 -16.13 6.10 2.35
N VAL A 13 -16.79 7.23 2.60
CA VAL A 13 -16.95 8.28 1.58
C VAL A 13 -15.60 8.81 1.13
N SER A 14 -14.61 8.89 2.03
CA SER A 14 -13.27 9.39 1.70
C SER A 14 -12.58 8.61 0.58
N THR A 15 -12.90 7.31 0.41
CA THR A 15 -12.32 6.48 -0.65
C THR A 15 -12.78 6.87 -2.06
N TYR A 16 -13.85 7.64 -2.18
CA TYR A 16 -14.42 8.11 -3.44
C TYR A 16 -14.13 9.58 -3.73
N VAL A 17 -13.55 10.30 -2.75
CA VAL A 17 -13.26 11.72 -2.88
C VAL A 17 -11.85 11.92 -3.41
N ASN A 18 -11.71 12.77 -4.44
CA ASN A 18 -10.39 13.11 -4.98
C ASN A 18 -9.60 13.95 -3.96
N PRO A 19 -8.44 13.47 -3.48
CA PRO A 19 -7.64 14.17 -2.46
C PRO A 19 -7.15 15.55 -2.93
N ALA A 20 -6.97 15.77 -4.23
CA ALA A 20 -6.57 17.08 -4.75
C ALA A 20 -7.66 18.16 -4.54
N LYS A 21 -8.95 17.74 -4.43
CA LYS A 21 -10.07 18.66 -4.21
C LYS A 21 -10.41 18.81 -2.72
N ALA A 22 -10.24 17.74 -1.94
CA ALA A 22 -10.62 17.70 -0.53
C ALA A 22 -9.63 16.86 0.30
N TRP A 23 -8.42 17.36 0.45
CA TRP A 23 -7.31 16.67 1.12
C TRP A 23 -7.65 16.21 2.55
N PHE A 24 -8.47 17.00 3.27
CA PHE A 24 -8.87 16.68 4.65
C PHE A 24 -9.67 15.38 4.75
N MET A 25 -10.34 14.94 3.66
CA MET A 25 -11.05 13.65 3.64
C MET A 25 -10.10 12.47 3.76
N THR A 26 -8.84 12.63 3.37
CA THR A 26 -7.81 11.59 3.51
C THR A 26 -7.60 11.19 4.98
N ILE A 27 -7.74 12.14 5.91
CA ILE A 27 -7.63 11.91 7.35
C ILE A 27 -8.68 10.89 7.81
N PHE A 28 -9.92 11.01 7.32
CA PHE A 28 -10.98 10.04 7.66
C PHE A 28 -10.69 8.67 7.08
N GLY A 29 -10.11 8.59 5.88
CA GLY A 29 -9.65 7.33 5.29
C GLY A 29 -8.56 6.66 6.10
N LEU A 30 -7.58 7.41 6.59
CA LEU A 30 -6.51 6.89 7.46
C LEU A 30 -7.06 6.39 8.81
N LEU A 31 -8.12 7.01 9.32
CA LEU A 31 -8.78 6.62 10.57
C LEU A 31 -9.74 5.43 10.40
N PHE A 32 -9.87 4.86 9.21
CA PHE A 32 -10.81 3.77 8.93
C PHE A 32 -10.64 2.59 9.91
N ALA A 33 -9.43 2.05 10.06
CA ALA A 33 -9.20 0.88 10.89
C ALA A 33 -9.52 1.11 12.38
N PRO A 34 -9.07 2.19 13.04
CA PRO A 34 -9.45 2.45 14.42
C PRO A 34 -10.94 2.77 14.58
N LEU A 35 -11.58 3.45 13.63
CA LEU A 35 -13.02 3.72 13.65
C LEU A 35 -13.85 2.44 13.48
N LEU A 36 -13.41 1.53 12.60
CA LEU A 36 -14.02 0.22 12.42
C LEU A 36 -13.96 -0.59 13.73
N LEU A 37 -12.79 -0.68 14.35
CA LEU A 37 -12.60 -1.36 15.62
C LEU A 37 -13.48 -0.75 16.71
N CYS A 38 -13.53 0.56 16.84
CA CYS A 38 -14.35 1.26 17.82
C CYS A 38 -15.84 0.93 17.64
N ASN A 39 -16.36 0.99 16.39
CA ASN A 39 -17.76 0.66 16.11
C ASN A 39 -18.05 -0.82 16.36
N PHE A 40 -17.12 -1.72 16.08
CA PHE A 40 -17.25 -3.14 16.38
C PHE A 40 -17.34 -3.41 17.88
N LEU A 41 -16.49 -2.77 18.68
CA LEU A 41 -16.54 -2.89 20.15
C LEU A 41 -17.83 -2.28 20.71
N LEU A 42 -18.29 -1.14 20.19
CA LEU A 42 -19.57 -0.54 20.57
C LEU A 42 -20.75 -1.44 20.20
N PHE A 43 -20.69 -2.15 19.08
CA PHE A 43 -21.70 -3.12 18.67
C PHE A 43 -21.75 -4.29 19.66
N ILE A 44 -20.61 -4.90 20.01
CA ILE A 44 -20.53 -5.97 21.02
C ILE A 44 -21.08 -5.47 22.35
N TRP A 45 -20.64 -4.28 22.80
CA TRP A 45 -21.12 -3.71 24.07
C TRP A 45 -22.64 -3.49 24.07
N ALA A 46 -23.21 -3.03 22.96
CA ALA A 46 -24.65 -2.85 22.83
C ALA A 46 -25.43 -4.18 22.89
N ILE A 47 -24.89 -5.27 22.34
CA ILE A 47 -25.45 -6.63 22.44
C ILE A 47 -25.47 -7.06 23.91
N LEU A 48 -24.33 -6.96 24.60
CA LEU A 48 -24.21 -7.36 26.02
C LEU A 48 -25.17 -6.60 26.92
N ARG A 49 -25.41 -5.32 26.61
CA ARG A 49 -26.37 -4.44 27.30
C ARG A 49 -27.83 -4.63 26.87
N LYS A 50 -28.09 -5.51 25.89
CA LYS A 50 -29.43 -5.70 25.26
C LYS A 50 -30.07 -4.38 24.85
N SER A 51 -29.25 -3.43 24.39
CA SER A 51 -29.69 -2.07 24.03
C SER A 51 -30.24 -2.02 22.62
N LYS A 52 -31.40 -1.38 22.41
CA LYS A 52 -31.95 -1.11 21.08
C LYS A 52 -31.02 -0.23 20.23
N ALA A 53 -30.11 0.52 20.86
CA ALA A 53 -29.12 1.35 20.16
C ALA A 53 -28.07 0.54 19.38
N LEU A 54 -28.06 -0.81 19.49
CA LEU A 54 -27.19 -1.69 18.69
C LEU A 54 -27.38 -1.49 17.17
N VAL A 55 -28.55 -1.00 16.74
CA VAL A 55 -28.84 -0.74 15.33
C VAL A 55 -27.88 0.30 14.73
N ILE A 56 -27.41 1.26 15.52
CA ILE A 56 -26.53 2.34 15.04
C ILE A 56 -25.17 1.80 14.58
N PRO A 57 -24.36 1.12 15.43
CA PRO A 57 -23.09 0.57 14.97
C PRO A 57 -23.30 -0.59 13.98
N PHE A 58 -24.38 -1.34 14.05
CA PHE A 58 -24.69 -2.38 13.07
C PHE A 58 -24.80 -1.80 11.66
N LEU A 59 -25.64 -0.77 11.47
CA LEU A 59 -25.79 -0.11 10.18
C LEU A 59 -24.50 0.56 9.69
N ALA A 60 -23.70 1.11 10.61
CA ALA A 60 -22.40 1.69 10.26
C ALA A 60 -21.37 0.64 9.81
N LEU A 61 -21.46 -0.60 10.31
CA LEU A 61 -20.58 -1.70 9.94
C LEU A 61 -20.97 -2.41 8.63
N LEU A 62 -22.23 -2.32 8.21
CA LEU A 62 -22.71 -3.01 7.00
C LEU A 62 -21.87 -2.71 5.74
N PRO A 63 -21.50 -1.45 5.43
CA PRO A 63 -20.72 -1.16 4.24
C PRO A 63 -19.34 -1.84 4.23
N THR A 64 -18.79 -2.19 5.41
CA THR A 64 -17.49 -2.90 5.50
C THR A 64 -17.51 -4.22 4.75
N VAL A 65 -18.61 -4.96 4.80
CA VAL A 65 -18.75 -6.26 4.14
C VAL A 65 -18.55 -6.11 2.62
N PHE A 66 -19.14 -5.08 2.03
CA PHE A 66 -19.01 -4.81 0.60
C PHE A 66 -17.64 -4.24 0.21
N MET A 67 -16.95 -3.62 1.16
CA MET A 67 -15.64 -3.02 0.95
C MET A 67 -14.49 -3.95 1.38
N ALA A 68 -14.79 -5.06 2.02
CA ALA A 68 -13.78 -5.99 2.56
C ALA A 68 -12.77 -6.44 1.48
N GLY A 69 -13.22 -6.69 0.25
CA GLY A 69 -12.37 -7.05 -0.87
C GLY A 69 -11.33 -5.99 -1.29
N LYS A 70 -11.49 -4.72 -0.87
CA LYS A 70 -10.48 -3.68 -1.08
C LYS A 70 -9.34 -3.72 -0.06
N PHE A 71 -9.61 -4.27 1.13
CA PHE A 71 -8.66 -4.32 2.24
C PHE A 71 -8.06 -5.72 2.45
N PHE A 72 -8.86 -6.77 2.15
CA PHE A 72 -8.45 -8.15 2.33
C PHE A 72 -8.63 -8.91 1.02
N ARG A 73 -7.54 -9.38 0.48
CA ARG A 73 -7.56 -10.34 -0.62
C ARG A 73 -7.39 -11.74 -0.03
N PHE A 74 -8.48 -12.48 0.03
CA PHE A 74 -8.47 -13.91 0.27
C PHE A 74 -8.34 -14.63 -1.09
N THR A 75 -7.27 -14.33 -1.82
CA THR A 75 -6.96 -15.10 -3.02
C THR A 75 -5.95 -16.15 -2.60
N ASP A 76 -6.35 -17.41 -2.63
CA ASP A 76 -5.37 -18.47 -2.77
C ASP A 76 -4.52 -18.10 -3.99
N GLY A 77 -3.23 -17.90 -3.78
CA GLY A 77 -2.28 -17.79 -4.88
C GLY A 77 -2.37 -19.11 -5.63
N GLY A 78 -3.30 -19.19 -6.59
CA GLY A 78 -3.32 -20.32 -7.50
C GLY A 78 -1.91 -20.46 -8.06
N ASP A 79 -1.39 -21.65 -8.10
CA ASP A 79 -0.20 -21.99 -8.87
C ASP A 79 -0.44 -21.50 -10.29
N MET A 80 -0.08 -20.24 -10.55
CA MET A 80 0.05 -19.77 -11.91
C MET A 80 1.23 -20.55 -12.46
N ASP A 81 0.97 -21.37 -13.48
CA ASP A 81 2.02 -22.02 -14.25
C ASP A 81 3.06 -20.95 -14.58
N ALA A 82 4.18 -20.99 -13.87
CA ALA A 82 5.23 -19.97 -13.92
C ALA A 82 5.89 -19.90 -15.33
N GLU A 83 5.54 -20.82 -16.22
CA GLU A 83 6.11 -20.90 -17.56
C GLU A 83 5.40 -20.04 -18.61
N SER A 84 4.17 -19.54 -18.37
CA SER A 84 3.40 -18.78 -19.37
C SER A 84 3.05 -17.35 -18.99
N GLY A 85 3.46 -16.87 -17.83
CA GLY A 85 3.12 -15.55 -17.31
C GLY A 85 4.23 -14.52 -17.44
N VAL A 86 3.89 -13.22 -17.60
CA VAL A 86 4.82 -12.10 -17.48
C VAL A 86 5.16 -11.88 -16.00
N LYS A 87 6.43 -11.99 -15.67
CA LYS A 87 6.92 -11.81 -14.30
C LYS A 87 7.22 -10.33 -14.04
N ILE A 88 6.45 -9.72 -13.15
CA ILE A 88 6.60 -8.32 -12.78
C ILE A 88 7.17 -8.21 -11.38
N LEU A 89 8.24 -7.44 -11.23
CA LEU A 89 8.81 -7.05 -9.94
C LEU A 89 8.54 -5.57 -9.68
N THR A 90 8.00 -5.24 -8.52
CA THR A 90 7.94 -3.86 -8.04
C THR A 90 8.77 -3.73 -6.77
N TYR A 91 9.62 -2.70 -6.72
CA TYR A 91 10.58 -2.53 -5.62
C TYR A 91 10.78 -1.05 -5.29
N ASN A 92 10.46 -0.69 -4.05
CA ASN A 92 10.73 0.65 -3.54
C ASN A 92 12.17 0.69 -2.99
N VAL A 93 13.01 1.52 -3.59
CA VAL A 93 14.42 1.68 -3.17
C VAL A 93 14.63 2.75 -2.09
N GLY A 94 13.57 3.47 -1.68
CA GLY A 94 13.60 4.45 -0.59
C GLY A 94 14.69 5.51 -0.76
N ARG A 95 14.95 5.96 -1.99
CA ARG A 95 16.06 6.88 -2.35
C ARG A 95 17.43 6.38 -1.89
N PHE A 96 17.59 5.09 -1.65
CA PHE A 96 18.77 4.47 -1.05
C PHE A 96 19.16 5.07 0.32
N ALA A 97 18.17 5.63 1.04
CA ALA A 97 18.37 6.28 2.34
C ALA A 97 18.90 5.31 3.41
N LEU A 98 18.71 4.00 3.23
CA LEU A 98 19.28 2.96 4.10
C LEU A 98 20.82 2.92 4.06
N ALA A 99 21.47 3.54 3.07
CA ALA A 99 22.92 3.72 3.06
C ALA A 99 23.44 4.50 4.27
N GLN A 100 22.58 5.30 4.91
CA GLN A 100 22.92 6.05 6.13
C GLN A 100 22.86 5.20 7.42
N ASN A 101 22.32 3.99 7.35
CA ASN A 101 22.14 3.11 8.50
C ASN A 101 23.08 1.90 8.44
N SER A 102 24.36 2.11 8.79
CA SER A 102 25.33 1.12 9.29
C SER A 102 25.56 -0.22 8.54
N ARG A 103 24.81 -0.58 7.51
CA ARG A 103 25.02 -1.80 6.71
C ARG A 103 25.82 -1.57 5.42
N PHE A 104 25.82 -0.36 4.91
CA PHE A 104 26.47 0.01 3.67
C PHE A 104 27.41 1.19 3.90
N SER A 105 28.60 1.15 3.27
CA SER A 105 29.60 2.20 3.42
C SER A 105 29.29 3.44 2.57
N SER A 106 28.47 3.27 1.51
CA SER A 106 28.05 4.34 0.62
C SER A 106 26.66 4.07 0.03
N TRP A 107 26.04 5.10 -0.59
CA TRP A 107 24.78 4.91 -1.29
C TRP A 107 24.94 4.04 -2.53
N GLU A 108 26.10 4.08 -3.19
CA GLU A 108 26.44 3.26 -4.36
C GLU A 108 26.43 1.77 -3.99
N GLU A 109 27.00 1.41 -2.86
CA GLU A 109 27.02 0.01 -2.38
C GLU A 109 25.57 -0.46 -2.09
N CYS A 110 24.75 0.38 -1.49
CA CYS A 110 23.34 0.09 -1.26
C CYS A 110 22.58 -0.08 -2.59
N ALA A 111 22.81 0.82 -3.54
CA ALA A 111 22.19 0.78 -4.87
C ALA A 111 22.62 -0.47 -5.64
N ASP A 112 23.91 -0.81 -5.63
CA ASP A 112 24.43 -2.00 -6.28
C ASP A 112 23.85 -3.29 -5.71
N SER A 113 23.71 -3.36 -4.38
CA SER A 113 23.06 -4.48 -3.71
C SER A 113 21.59 -4.63 -4.12
N ALA A 114 20.84 -3.52 -4.19
CA ALA A 114 19.45 -3.51 -4.63
C ALA A 114 19.30 -3.94 -6.11
N MET A 115 20.19 -3.44 -6.99
CA MET A 115 20.20 -3.83 -8.41
C MET A 115 20.54 -5.32 -8.58
N ALA A 116 21.53 -5.83 -7.85
CA ALA A 116 21.88 -7.24 -7.87
C ALA A 116 20.71 -8.12 -7.40
N PHE A 117 20.01 -7.71 -6.35
CA PHE A 117 18.81 -8.39 -5.87
C PHE A 117 17.71 -8.40 -6.94
N MET A 118 17.38 -7.25 -7.52
CA MET A 118 16.34 -7.18 -8.56
C MET A 118 16.67 -8.04 -9.78
N LYS A 119 17.94 -7.99 -10.23
CA LYS A 119 18.43 -8.81 -11.34
C LYS A 119 18.31 -10.31 -11.04
N SER A 120 18.59 -10.73 -9.82
CA SER A 120 18.50 -12.14 -9.40
C SER A 120 17.07 -12.72 -9.50
N ARG A 121 16.06 -11.86 -9.59
CA ARG A 121 14.66 -12.27 -9.69
C ARG A 121 14.23 -12.65 -11.10
N ASN A 122 15.03 -12.34 -12.12
CA ASN A 122 14.74 -12.64 -13.53
C ASN A 122 13.31 -12.23 -13.91
N ALA A 123 12.92 -11.01 -13.58
CA ALA A 123 11.60 -10.48 -13.91
C ALA A 123 11.62 -9.87 -15.32
N ASP A 124 10.52 -10.01 -16.07
CA ASP A 124 10.37 -9.44 -17.40
C ASP A 124 10.18 -7.92 -17.33
N ILE A 125 9.51 -7.44 -16.28
CA ILE A 125 9.28 -6.02 -16.00
C ILE A 125 9.69 -5.71 -14.58
N ILE A 126 10.50 -4.67 -14.41
CA ILE A 126 10.92 -4.17 -13.10
C ILE A 126 10.47 -2.73 -12.92
N CYS A 127 9.58 -2.50 -11.95
CA CYS A 127 9.10 -1.17 -11.56
C CYS A 127 9.83 -0.70 -10.31
N ILE A 128 10.75 0.25 -10.47
CA ILE A 128 11.52 0.80 -9.36
C ILE A 128 10.83 2.07 -8.86
N GLN A 129 10.49 2.10 -7.58
CA GLN A 129 9.85 3.23 -6.92
C GLN A 129 10.85 4.00 -6.06
N GLU A 130 10.61 5.31 -5.90
CA GLU A 130 11.45 6.22 -5.12
C GLU A 130 12.94 6.18 -5.54
N PHE A 131 13.18 5.94 -6.82
CA PHE A 131 14.52 6.05 -7.38
C PHE A 131 14.84 7.53 -7.62
N TYR A 132 15.91 8.02 -7.02
CA TYR A 132 16.33 9.40 -7.13
C TYR A 132 17.83 9.50 -7.44
N MET A 133 18.17 10.30 -8.43
CA MET A 133 19.53 10.75 -8.72
C MET A 133 19.47 12.23 -9.13
N ASP A 134 20.48 13.00 -8.74
CA ASP A 134 20.53 14.44 -8.99
C ASP A 134 20.56 14.82 -10.48
N ASN A 135 21.05 13.92 -11.32
CA ASN A 135 21.14 14.14 -12.77
C ASN A 135 20.37 13.04 -13.51
N PRO A 136 19.24 13.37 -14.20
CA PRO A 136 18.45 12.40 -14.97
C PRO A 136 19.22 11.66 -16.07
N GLU A 137 20.20 12.31 -16.72
CA GLU A 137 21.02 11.66 -17.76
C GLU A 137 21.89 10.54 -17.18
N LYS A 138 22.37 10.74 -15.96
CA LYS A 138 23.12 9.70 -15.23
C LYS A 138 22.24 8.50 -14.82
N VAL A 139 20.94 8.72 -14.62
CA VAL A 139 19.99 7.63 -14.29
C VAL A 139 20.04 6.56 -15.35
N ARG A 140 19.89 6.94 -16.61
CA ARG A 140 19.85 5.99 -17.73
C ARG A 140 21.17 5.22 -17.86
N SER A 141 22.30 5.94 -17.84
CA SER A 141 23.63 5.31 -17.95
C SER A 141 23.90 4.37 -16.79
N TYR A 142 23.55 4.77 -15.56
CA TYR A 142 23.69 3.94 -14.36
C TYR A 142 22.86 2.65 -14.47
N LEU A 143 21.56 2.80 -14.75
CA LEU A 143 20.67 1.65 -14.86
C LEU A 143 21.05 0.72 -16.00
N SER A 144 21.44 1.26 -17.18
CA SER A 144 21.92 0.43 -18.31
C SER A 144 23.16 -0.37 -17.97
N SER A 145 24.05 0.20 -17.15
CA SER A 145 25.26 -0.51 -16.70
C SER A 145 24.98 -1.62 -15.71
N LYS A 146 24.00 -1.42 -14.81
CA LYS A 146 23.66 -2.38 -13.75
C LYS A 146 22.64 -3.43 -14.17
N MET A 147 21.75 -3.08 -15.11
CA MET A 147 20.65 -3.89 -15.60
C MET A 147 20.73 -4.12 -17.13
N PRO A 148 21.81 -4.75 -17.62
CA PRO A 148 21.95 -5.03 -19.04
C PRO A 148 20.81 -5.96 -19.51
N GLY A 149 20.23 -5.66 -20.66
CA GLY A 149 19.12 -6.43 -21.25
C GLY A 149 17.73 -5.87 -20.95
N TYR A 150 17.61 -4.85 -20.10
CA TYR A 150 16.35 -4.14 -19.89
C TYR A 150 16.28 -2.83 -20.69
N ASP A 151 15.11 -2.55 -21.30
CA ASP A 151 14.80 -1.22 -21.87
C ASP A 151 14.32 -0.31 -20.73
N ILE A 152 14.96 0.86 -20.60
CA ILE A 152 14.75 1.75 -19.46
C ILE A 152 13.84 2.90 -19.84
N LYS A 153 12.71 3.04 -19.12
CA LYS A 153 11.75 4.14 -19.20
C LYS A 153 11.69 4.84 -17.84
N TYR A 154 11.71 6.18 -17.84
CA TYR A 154 11.60 7.01 -16.62
C TYR A 154 10.94 8.36 -16.94
#